data_f6e9ddca80437d196e30cdcd63040f22
#
_entry.id   f6e9ddca80437d196e30cdcd63040f22
#
_cell.length_a   1.000
_cell.length_b   1.000
_cell.length_c   1.000
_cell.angle_alpha   90.00
_cell.angle_beta   90.00
_cell.angle_gamma   90.00
#
_symmetry.space_group_name_H-M   'P 1'
#
loop_
_entity.id
_entity.type
_entity.pdbx_description
1 polymer ?
#
loop_
_entity_poly.entity_id
_entity_poly.type
_entity_poly.pdbx_seq_one_letter_code
_entity_poly.pdbx_strand_id
1 'polypeptide(L)'
;AYDFHTAMLRRLGAIQEAGVVPQPQNTLYKLQQQKQMSSDYLNGGGETGNTFNSFRSAISAQESGGNYSARNSSSGAMGKYQIMPSNLGGKGSGWDYEALGVDITPQQFLSSPDLQEKIASFKLKQYYDKYGPAGAAVAWYAGPGAVAKSSNSTASQGAYPSISAYKNSILRKMGLA
;
A
#
# COMPACT_ATOMS: atom_id res chain seq x y z
N ALA A 1 3.99 -8.90 22.84
CA ALA A 1 4.15 -8.97 21.38
C ALA A 1 2.90 -9.59 20.80
N TYR A 2 2.14 -8.86 20.01
CA TYR A 2 0.99 -9.37 19.31
C TYR A 2 1.50 -10.19 18.12
N ASP A 3 1.32 -11.51 18.17
CA ASP A 3 1.67 -12.39 17.07
C ASP A 3 0.60 -12.24 15.97
N PHE A 4 1.01 -11.68 14.84
CA PHE A 4 0.19 -11.49 13.64
C PHE A 4 -0.47 -12.79 13.18
N HIS A 5 0.23 -13.91 13.32
CA HIS A 5 -0.27 -15.24 12.99
C HIS A 5 -1.42 -15.67 13.90
N THR A 6 -1.32 -15.39 15.19
CA THR A 6 -2.35 -15.69 16.20
C THR A 6 -3.59 -14.82 16.02
N ALA A 7 -3.43 -13.53 15.66
CA ALA A 7 -4.55 -12.63 15.39
C ALA A 7 -5.34 -13.06 14.13
N MET A 8 -4.64 -13.51 13.10
CA MET A 8 -5.24 -14.05 11.88
C MET A 8 -5.99 -15.35 12.14
N LEU A 9 -5.43 -16.26 12.95
CA LEU A 9 -6.06 -17.52 13.31
C LEU A 9 -7.29 -17.33 14.22
N ARG A 10 -7.26 -16.37 15.16
CA ARG A 10 -8.42 -16.04 16.01
C ARG A 10 -9.61 -15.52 15.20
N ARG A 11 -9.36 -14.75 14.15
CA ARG A 11 -10.42 -14.23 13.28
C ARG A 11 -11.01 -15.31 12.37
N LEU A 12 -10.21 -16.28 11.94
CA LEU A 12 -10.69 -17.50 11.27
C LEU A 12 -11.51 -18.38 12.22
N GLY A 13 -11.18 -18.37 13.53
CA GLY A 13 -11.94 -19.07 14.58
C GLY A 13 -13.28 -18.40 14.94
N ALA A 14 -13.35 -17.06 14.88
CA ALA A 14 -14.60 -16.33 15.13
C ALA A 14 -15.69 -16.62 14.09
N ILE A 15 -15.31 -17.09 12.89
CA ILE A 15 -16.25 -17.59 11.88
C ILE A 15 -16.86 -18.95 12.27
N GLN A 16 -16.22 -19.69 13.18
CA GLN A 16 -16.76 -20.97 13.71
C GLN A 16 -17.94 -20.79 14.65
N GLU A 17 -18.04 -19.66 15.37
CA GLU A 17 -19.15 -19.40 16.29
C GLU A 17 -20.48 -19.11 15.58
N ALA A 18 -20.46 -18.86 14.26
CA ALA A 18 -21.66 -18.62 13.46
C ALA A 18 -22.25 -19.90 12.82
N GLY A 19 -21.86 -21.09 13.28
CA GLY A 19 -22.46 -22.37 12.84
C GLY A 19 -22.05 -22.87 11.47
N VAL A 20 -21.09 -22.20 10.80
CA VAL A 20 -20.49 -22.69 9.55
C VAL A 20 -19.11 -23.25 9.88
N VAL A 21 -19.01 -24.57 10.00
CA VAL A 21 -17.74 -25.26 10.15
C VAL A 21 -16.96 -25.11 8.83
N PRO A 22 -15.90 -24.31 8.75
CA PRO A 22 -15.08 -24.24 7.52
C PRO A 22 -14.39 -25.59 7.36
N GLN A 23 -14.65 -26.26 6.25
CA GLN A 23 -13.86 -27.45 5.90
C GLN A 23 -12.37 -27.03 5.87
N PRO A 24 -11.46 -27.80 6.50
CA PRO A 24 -10.02 -27.46 6.55
C PRO A 24 -9.40 -27.17 5.18
N GLN A 25 -9.91 -27.82 4.13
CA GLN A 25 -9.51 -27.60 2.74
C GLN A 25 -9.87 -26.20 2.23
N ASN A 26 -10.99 -25.61 2.70
CA ASN A 26 -11.37 -24.26 2.29
C ASN A 26 -10.49 -23.18 2.93
N THR A 27 -9.97 -23.43 4.12
CA THR A 27 -9.07 -22.51 4.83
C THR A 27 -7.68 -22.52 4.21
N LEU A 28 -7.14 -23.70 3.88
CA LEU A 28 -5.86 -23.84 3.16
C LEU A 28 -5.94 -23.24 1.75
N TYR A 29 -7.03 -23.46 1.04
CA TYR A 29 -7.26 -22.89 -0.28
C TYR A 29 -7.31 -21.36 -0.24
N LYS A 30 -8.01 -20.76 0.73
CA LYS A 30 -8.05 -19.30 0.93
C LYS A 30 -6.68 -18.72 1.33
N LEU A 31 -5.93 -19.43 2.18
CA LEU A 31 -4.57 -19.02 2.56
C LEU A 31 -3.59 -19.15 1.37
N GLN A 32 -3.75 -20.16 0.53
CA GLN A 32 -2.96 -20.32 -0.70
C GLN A 32 -3.32 -19.24 -1.72
N GLN A 33 -4.59 -18.91 -1.90
CA GLN A 33 -5.04 -17.80 -2.75
C GLN A 33 -4.52 -16.45 -2.24
N GLN A 34 -4.56 -16.20 -0.94
CA GLN A 34 -3.99 -14.99 -0.34
C GLN A 34 -2.47 -14.91 -0.50
N LYS A 35 -1.75 -16.03 -0.38
CA LYS A 35 -0.30 -16.09 -0.67
C LYS A 35 -0.01 -15.86 -2.14
N GLN A 36 -0.81 -16.45 -3.04
CA GLN A 36 -0.66 -16.27 -4.47
C GLN A 36 -0.95 -14.83 -4.88
N MET A 37 -2.05 -14.23 -4.41
CA MET A 37 -2.37 -12.82 -4.64
C MET A 37 -1.27 -11.91 -4.12
N SER A 38 -0.73 -12.15 -2.91
CA SER A 38 0.39 -11.38 -2.38
C SER A 38 1.66 -11.54 -3.22
N SER A 39 1.93 -12.74 -3.73
CA SER A 39 3.05 -13.01 -4.63
C SER A 39 2.87 -12.33 -5.98
N ASP A 40 1.66 -12.36 -6.55
CA ASP A 40 1.35 -11.73 -7.83
C ASP A 40 1.38 -10.20 -7.72
N TYR A 41 0.94 -9.63 -6.59
CA TYR A 41 1.09 -8.20 -6.29
C TYR A 41 2.54 -7.78 -6.09
N LEU A 42 3.39 -8.65 -5.52
CA LEU A 42 4.79 -8.34 -5.25
C LEU A 42 5.69 -8.59 -6.47
N ASN A 43 5.42 -9.62 -7.27
CA ASN A 43 6.30 -10.09 -8.33
C ASN A 43 5.83 -9.72 -9.75
N GLY A 44 4.61 -9.22 -9.93
CA GLY A 44 4.03 -8.74 -11.19
C GLY A 44 4.29 -9.68 -12.37
N GLY A 45 3.41 -10.60 -12.64
CA GLY A 45 3.54 -11.51 -13.79
C GLY A 45 3.42 -10.79 -15.14
N GLY A 46 4.43 -10.87 -16.00
CA GLY A 46 4.43 -10.36 -17.36
C GLY A 46 4.87 -8.89 -17.52
N GLU A 47 4.72 -8.32 -18.72
CA GLU A 47 5.14 -6.93 -19.04
C GLU A 47 4.43 -5.88 -18.16
N THR A 48 3.16 -6.08 -17.84
CA THR A 48 2.41 -5.20 -16.93
C THR A 48 2.94 -5.25 -15.50
N GLY A 49 3.45 -6.39 -15.07
CA GLY A 49 4.10 -6.54 -13.77
C GLY A 49 5.42 -5.80 -13.66
N ASN A 50 6.20 -5.79 -14.73
CA ASN A 50 7.47 -5.06 -14.77
C ASN A 50 7.23 -3.54 -14.69
N THR A 51 6.20 -3.01 -15.36
CA THR A 51 5.82 -1.59 -15.30
C THR A 51 5.26 -1.19 -13.94
N PHE A 52 4.47 -2.04 -13.27
CA PHE A 52 4.03 -1.78 -11.90
C PHE A 52 5.19 -1.82 -10.90
N ASN A 53 6.12 -2.75 -11.02
CA ASN A 53 7.32 -2.78 -10.18
C ASN A 53 8.19 -1.53 -10.37
N SER A 54 8.32 -1.04 -11.61
CA SER A 54 9.00 0.23 -11.90
C SER A 54 8.29 1.41 -11.24
N PHE A 55 6.96 1.47 -11.30
CA PHE A 55 6.16 2.48 -10.60
C PHE A 55 6.36 2.44 -9.09
N ARG A 56 6.23 1.27 -8.47
CA ARG A 56 6.45 1.09 -7.03
C ARG A 56 7.84 1.51 -6.58
N SER A 57 8.87 1.16 -7.37
CA SER A 57 10.24 1.58 -7.13
C SER A 57 10.42 3.10 -7.24
N ALA A 58 9.77 3.73 -8.21
CA ALA A 58 9.80 5.18 -8.39
C ALA A 58 9.15 5.92 -7.20
N ILE A 59 8.00 5.44 -6.69
CA ILE A 59 7.37 5.96 -5.48
C ILE A 59 8.30 5.81 -4.28
N SER A 60 8.82 4.63 -4.03
CA SER A 60 9.74 4.36 -2.92
C SER A 60 10.98 5.27 -2.94
N ALA A 61 11.59 5.44 -4.12
CA ALA A 61 12.75 6.32 -4.30
C ALA A 61 12.39 7.80 -4.03
N GLN A 62 11.19 8.23 -4.43
CA GLN A 62 10.70 9.60 -4.20
C GLN A 62 10.39 9.87 -2.73
N GLU A 63 9.79 8.92 -2.03
CA GLU A 63 9.29 9.11 -0.66
C GLU A 63 10.39 9.02 0.40
N SER A 64 11.29 8.07 0.30
CA SER A 64 12.28 7.83 1.35
C SER A 64 13.65 7.35 0.85
N GLY A 65 13.86 7.24 -0.46
CA GLY A 65 15.05 6.58 -1.01
C GLY A 65 15.10 5.08 -0.70
N GLY A 66 13.96 4.44 -0.43
CA GLY A 66 13.88 3.02 -0.12
C GLY A 66 14.03 2.67 1.37
N ASN A 67 14.04 3.65 2.26
CA ASN A 67 14.30 3.45 3.69
C ASN A 67 13.06 3.02 4.47
N TYR A 68 13.02 1.77 4.94
CA TYR A 68 11.93 1.24 5.77
C TYR A 68 11.81 1.90 7.15
N SER A 69 12.88 2.48 7.66
CA SER A 69 12.89 3.14 8.97
C SER A 69 12.60 4.64 8.90
N ALA A 70 12.34 5.18 7.70
CA ALA A 70 12.10 6.59 7.52
C ALA A 70 10.89 7.08 8.32
N ARG A 71 11.04 8.24 8.96
CA ARG A 71 9.96 8.96 9.66
C ARG A 71 10.05 10.42 9.31
N ASN A 72 8.94 10.99 8.92
CA ASN A 72 8.82 12.43 8.74
C ASN A 72 8.36 13.06 10.07
N SER A 73 9.21 13.85 10.70
CA SER A 73 8.93 14.47 12.01
C SER A 73 7.80 15.50 11.95
N SER A 74 7.56 16.11 10.79
CA SER A 74 6.54 17.15 10.62
C SER A 74 5.17 16.56 10.32
N SER A 75 5.09 15.56 9.41
CA SER A 75 3.81 14.96 8.98
C SER A 75 3.47 13.68 9.74
N GLY A 76 4.47 13.01 10.33
CA GLY A 76 4.31 11.69 10.92
C GLY A 76 4.34 10.54 9.89
N ALA A 77 4.54 10.82 8.61
CA ALA A 77 4.61 9.80 7.57
C ALA A 77 5.71 8.77 7.85
N MET A 78 5.45 7.50 7.52
CA MET A 78 6.22 6.36 8.00
C MET A 78 6.70 5.45 6.89
N GLY A 79 7.92 4.95 7.07
CA GLY A 79 8.50 3.84 6.34
C GLY A 79 8.88 4.17 4.89
N LYS A 80 9.16 3.13 4.14
CA LYS A 80 9.68 3.18 2.77
C LYS A 80 8.83 3.99 1.81
N TYR A 81 7.51 3.98 1.99
CA TYR A 81 6.52 4.62 1.12
C TYR A 81 5.85 5.85 1.75
N GLN A 82 6.31 6.30 2.92
CA GLN A 82 5.81 7.46 3.66
C GLN A 82 4.28 7.42 3.86
N ILE A 83 3.78 6.29 4.34
CA ILE A 83 2.36 6.10 4.66
C ILE A 83 2.02 6.87 5.94
N MET A 84 0.92 7.63 5.89
CA MET A 84 0.43 8.35 7.07
C MET A 84 -0.16 7.37 8.10
N PRO A 85 0.07 7.58 9.42
CA PRO A 85 -0.57 6.78 10.46
C PRO A 85 -2.09 6.71 10.34
N SER A 86 -2.72 7.78 9.87
CA SER A 86 -4.17 7.84 9.64
C SER A 86 -4.67 6.90 8.54
N ASN A 87 -3.78 6.43 7.66
CA ASN A 87 -4.11 5.43 6.64
C ASN A 87 -4.20 4.01 7.23
N LEU A 88 -3.62 3.78 8.42
CA LEU A 88 -3.85 2.59 9.23
C LEU A 88 -5.08 2.88 10.10
N GLY A 89 -6.26 2.52 9.62
CA GLY A 89 -7.51 3.04 10.17
C GLY A 89 -7.89 2.55 11.57
N GLY A 90 -7.69 1.27 11.84
CA GLY A 90 -8.20 0.60 13.03
C GLY A 90 -9.71 0.31 13.00
N LYS A 91 -10.19 -0.50 13.92
CA LYS A 91 -11.60 -0.93 14.04
C LYS A 91 -12.16 -1.60 12.77
N GLY A 92 -11.32 -2.35 12.06
CA GLY A 92 -11.69 -3.03 10.83
C GLY A 92 -11.75 -2.11 9.61
N SER A 93 -10.96 -1.06 9.58
CA SER A 93 -10.88 -0.11 8.48
C SER A 93 -9.41 0.29 8.18
N GLY A 94 -9.20 1.01 7.09
CA GLY A 94 -7.87 1.49 6.69
C GLY A 94 -7.16 0.58 5.70
N TRP A 95 -6.00 1.03 5.26
CA TRP A 95 -5.22 0.33 4.22
C TRP A 95 -4.66 -1.01 4.72
N ASP A 96 -4.35 -1.11 5.99
CA ASP A 96 -3.94 -2.33 6.65
C ASP A 96 -5.07 -3.36 6.64
N TYR A 97 -6.28 -2.95 7.04
CA TYR A 97 -7.42 -3.84 7.00
C TYR A 97 -7.80 -4.26 5.58
N GLU A 98 -7.77 -3.33 4.63
CA GLU A 98 -8.01 -3.64 3.20
C GLU A 98 -7.00 -4.66 2.66
N ALA A 99 -5.71 -4.50 2.98
CA ALA A 99 -4.63 -5.33 2.46
C ALA A 99 -4.45 -6.67 3.20
N LEU A 100 -4.69 -6.69 4.52
CA LEU A 100 -4.31 -7.80 5.39
C LEU A 100 -5.52 -8.48 6.06
N GLY A 101 -6.68 -7.84 6.08
CA GLY A 101 -7.85 -8.27 6.82
C GLY A 101 -7.75 -8.11 8.34
N VAL A 102 -6.73 -7.41 8.82
CA VAL A 102 -6.49 -7.11 10.24
C VAL A 102 -5.96 -5.70 10.40
N ASP A 103 -6.29 -5.09 11.55
CA ASP A 103 -5.70 -3.82 11.95
C ASP A 103 -4.30 -4.05 12.53
N ILE A 104 -3.36 -3.14 12.22
CA ILE A 104 -2.04 -3.11 12.82
C ILE A 104 -1.75 -1.73 13.42
N THR A 105 -0.82 -1.69 14.37
CA THR A 105 -0.37 -0.42 14.93
C THR A 105 0.73 0.21 14.07
N PRO A 106 0.95 1.53 14.16
CA PRO A 106 2.10 2.19 13.53
C PRO A 106 3.45 1.58 13.93
N GLN A 107 3.57 1.09 15.16
CA GLN A 107 4.77 0.40 15.63
C GLN A 107 4.99 -0.92 14.90
N GLN A 108 3.94 -1.73 14.74
CA GLN A 108 4.02 -3.00 13.98
C GLN A 108 4.37 -2.74 12.52
N PHE A 109 3.76 -1.71 11.91
CA PHE A 109 4.06 -1.29 10.54
C PHE A 109 5.55 -0.96 10.37
N LEU A 110 6.11 -0.09 11.24
CA LEU A 110 7.50 0.35 11.15
C LEU A 110 8.52 -0.76 11.43
N SER A 111 8.17 -1.72 12.29
CA SER A 111 9.05 -2.83 12.64
C SER A 111 9.10 -3.94 11.60
N SER A 112 8.24 -3.90 10.57
CA SER A 112 8.11 -4.97 9.59
C SER A 112 8.16 -4.46 8.15
N PRO A 113 9.30 -4.61 7.46
CA PRO A 113 9.39 -4.35 6.01
C PRO A 113 8.35 -5.11 5.19
N ASP A 114 8.03 -6.35 5.57
CA ASP A 114 7.02 -7.16 4.89
C ASP A 114 5.61 -6.56 4.96
N LEU A 115 5.20 -6.04 6.13
CA LEU A 115 3.92 -5.35 6.28
C LEU A 115 3.88 -4.05 5.45
N GLN A 116 5.00 -3.30 5.41
CA GLN A 116 5.10 -2.10 4.60
C GLN A 116 4.93 -2.41 3.10
N GLU A 117 5.62 -3.44 2.61
CA GLU A 117 5.49 -3.87 1.21
C GLU A 117 4.08 -4.33 0.87
N LYS A 118 3.45 -5.15 1.70
CA LYS A 118 2.10 -5.66 1.47
C LYS A 118 1.06 -4.55 1.41
N ILE A 119 1.05 -3.66 2.39
CA ILE A 119 0.07 -2.57 2.47
C ILE A 119 0.28 -1.56 1.34
N ALA A 120 1.53 -1.13 1.12
CA ALA A 120 1.85 -0.18 0.07
C ALA A 120 1.56 -0.74 -1.32
N SER A 121 2.01 -1.96 -1.61
CA SER A 121 1.79 -2.60 -2.91
C SER A 121 0.32 -2.81 -3.21
N PHE A 122 -0.47 -3.21 -2.22
CA PHE A 122 -1.92 -3.36 -2.37
C PHE A 122 -2.57 -2.04 -2.79
N LYS A 123 -2.29 -0.96 -2.08
CA LYS A 123 -2.89 0.35 -2.36
C LYS A 123 -2.37 0.98 -3.64
N LEU A 124 -1.07 0.90 -3.88
CA LEU A 124 -0.46 1.38 -5.13
C LEU A 124 -1.01 0.65 -6.35
N LYS A 125 -1.23 -0.67 -6.25
CA LYS A 125 -1.81 -1.47 -7.34
C LYS A 125 -3.25 -1.07 -7.64
N GLN A 126 -4.08 -0.84 -6.62
CA GLN A 126 -5.43 -0.33 -6.80
C GLN A 126 -5.43 1.00 -7.57
N TYR A 127 -4.55 1.93 -7.19
CA TYR A 127 -4.45 3.22 -7.88
C TYR A 127 -3.90 3.08 -9.29
N TYR A 128 -2.88 2.23 -9.46
CA TYR A 128 -2.25 1.98 -10.77
C TYR A 128 -3.24 1.39 -11.78
N ASP A 129 -4.01 0.38 -11.37
CA ASP A 129 -5.01 -0.27 -12.23
C ASP A 129 -6.14 0.69 -12.60
N LYS A 130 -6.54 1.55 -11.65
CA LYS A 130 -7.65 2.47 -11.86
C LYS A 130 -7.27 3.72 -12.67
N TYR A 131 -6.07 4.26 -12.47
CA TYR A 131 -5.71 5.59 -12.95
C TYR A 131 -4.49 5.61 -13.88
N GLY A 132 -3.83 4.48 -14.10
CA GLY A 132 -2.53 4.41 -14.76
C GLY A 132 -1.41 5.05 -13.94
N PRO A 133 -0.15 5.04 -14.44
CA PRO A 133 1.00 5.49 -13.66
C PRO A 133 0.92 6.97 -13.26
N ALA A 134 0.50 7.85 -14.15
CA ALA A 134 0.40 9.29 -13.87
C ALA A 134 -0.67 9.58 -12.82
N GLY A 135 -1.88 9.04 -13.00
CA GLY A 135 -2.98 9.23 -12.06
C GLY A 135 -2.73 8.55 -10.72
N ALA A 136 -2.09 7.39 -10.71
CA ALA A 136 -1.70 6.71 -9.47
C ALA A 136 -0.68 7.51 -8.65
N ALA A 137 0.29 8.17 -9.30
CA ALA A 137 1.22 9.08 -8.63
C ALA A 137 0.47 10.26 -7.97
N VAL A 138 -0.49 10.84 -8.67
CA VAL A 138 -1.35 11.91 -8.11
C VAL A 138 -2.19 11.40 -6.94
N ALA A 139 -2.82 10.23 -7.08
CA ALA A 139 -3.64 9.63 -6.04
C ALA A 139 -2.85 9.31 -4.77
N TRP A 140 -1.60 8.83 -4.94
CA TRP A 140 -0.70 8.57 -3.82
C TRP A 140 -0.34 9.85 -3.07
N TYR A 141 0.06 10.88 -3.79
CA TYR A 141 0.56 12.13 -3.24
C TYR A 141 -0.54 13.03 -2.65
N ALA A 142 -1.65 13.19 -3.38
CA ALA A 142 -2.69 14.17 -3.07
C ALA A 142 -4.09 13.57 -2.85
N GLY A 143 -4.18 12.24 -2.82
CA GLY A 143 -5.43 11.51 -2.71
C GLY A 143 -6.15 11.31 -4.05
N PRO A 144 -7.03 10.29 -4.13
CA PRO A 144 -7.71 9.94 -5.39
C PRO A 144 -8.63 11.04 -5.93
N GLY A 145 -9.17 11.89 -5.05
CA GLY A 145 -9.99 13.05 -5.47
C GLY A 145 -9.23 14.09 -6.28
N ALA A 146 -7.89 14.15 -6.17
CA ALA A 146 -7.07 15.08 -6.93
C ALA A 146 -6.83 14.65 -8.38
N VAL A 147 -7.04 13.38 -8.72
CA VAL A 147 -6.73 12.83 -10.05
C VAL A 147 -7.47 13.58 -11.16
N ALA A 148 -8.79 13.77 -11.01
CA ALA A 148 -9.60 14.49 -11.99
C ALA A 148 -9.48 16.00 -11.90
N LYS A 149 -9.20 16.55 -10.70
CA LYS A 149 -9.32 17.99 -10.43
C LYS A 149 -8.01 18.75 -10.50
N SER A 150 -6.90 18.12 -10.14
CA SER A 150 -5.65 18.81 -9.80
C SER A 150 -4.38 18.15 -10.37
N SER A 151 -4.50 17.14 -11.25
CA SER A 151 -3.35 16.37 -11.79
C SER A 151 -2.26 17.23 -12.44
N ASN A 152 -2.62 18.40 -12.94
CA ASN A 152 -1.72 19.35 -13.59
C ASN A 152 -1.48 20.62 -12.76
N SER A 153 -1.91 20.64 -11.48
CA SER A 153 -1.68 21.78 -10.62
C SER A 153 -0.19 22.00 -10.40
N THR A 154 0.26 23.23 -10.71
CA THR A 154 1.63 23.71 -10.47
C THR A 154 1.73 24.53 -9.18
N ALA A 155 0.62 24.70 -8.45
CA ALA A 155 0.61 25.40 -7.19
C ALA A 155 1.47 24.68 -6.14
N SER A 156 2.30 25.42 -5.42
CA SER A 156 3.11 24.89 -4.33
C SER A 156 2.23 24.31 -3.22
N GLN A 157 2.67 23.20 -2.64
CA GLN A 157 2.06 22.54 -1.48
C GLN A 157 2.81 22.92 -0.18
N GLY A 158 3.02 24.20 0.05
CA GLY A 158 3.85 24.68 1.13
C GLY A 158 5.32 24.37 0.90
N ALA A 159 5.95 23.59 1.80
CA ALA A 159 7.33 23.13 1.66
C ALA A 159 7.47 21.91 0.70
N TYR A 160 6.36 21.38 0.18
CA TYR A 160 6.33 20.19 -0.67
C TYR A 160 6.16 20.57 -2.15
N PRO A 161 6.57 19.69 -3.10
CA PRO A 161 6.41 19.95 -4.53
C PRO A 161 4.94 20.10 -4.91
N SER A 162 4.67 20.76 -6.04
CA SER A 162 3.33 20.75 -6.62
C SER A 162 2.92 19.34 -7.08
N ILE A 163 1.62 19.11 -7.22
CA ILE A 163 1.09 17.81 -7.70
C ILE A 163 1.70 17.46 -9.07
N SER A 164 1.78 18.45 -9.98
CA SER A 164 2.40 18.26 -11.30
C SER A 164 3.88 17.90 -11.20
N ALA A 165 4.64 18.58 -10.33
CA ALA A 165 6.06 18.30 -10.14
C ALA A 165 6.29 16.89 -9.56
N TYR A 166 5.52 16.50 -8.58
CA TYR A 166 5.58 15.14 -8.02
C TYR A 166 5.27 14.08 -9.07
N LYS A 167 4.14 14.19 -9.76
CA LYS A 167 3.75 13.28 -10.85
C LYS A 167 4.86 13.15 -11.90
N ASN A 168 5.38 14.26 -12.39
CA ASN A 168 6.41 14.25 -13.43
C ASN A 168 7.72 13.65 -12.93
N SER A 169 8.07 13.82 -11.64
CA SER A 169 9.23 13.17 -11.03
C SER A 169 9.08 11.64 -11.05
N ILE A 170 7.90 11.12 -10.71
CA ILE A 170 7.62 9.68 -10.78
C ILE A 170 7.73 9.16 -12.21
N LEU A 171 7.08 9.84 -13.17
CA LEU A 171 7.12 9.42 -14.58
C LEU A 171 8.56 9.41 -15.14
N ARG A 172 9.38 10.42 -14.83
CA ARG A 172 10.81 10.41 -15.21
C ARG A 172 11.57 9.23 -14.60
N LYS A 173 11.33 8.89 -13.34
CA LYS A 173 11.97 7.72 -12.70
C LYS A 173 11.55 6.39 -13.35
N MET A 174 10.38 6.37 -13.97
CA MET A 174 9.91 5.22 -14.75
C MET A 174 10.40 5.23 -16.22
N GLY A 175 11.04 6.30 -16.67
CA GLY A 175 11.41 6.47 -18.09
C GLY A 175 10.23 6.82 -19.01
N LEU A 176 9.14 7.39 -18.46
CA LEU A 176 7.92 7.74 -19.19
C LEU A 176 7.77 9.24 -19.48
N ALA A 177 8.72 10.08 -19.10
CA ALA A 177 8.73 11.54 -19.32
C ALA A 177 10.17 12.07 -19.44
#